data_878b3fc7b45eceb352aa9dbe4e91d142
#
_entry.id   878b3fc7b45eceb352aa9dbe4e91d142
#
_cell.length_a   1.000
_cell.length_b   1.000
_cell.length_c   1.000
_cell.angle_alpha   90.00
_cell.angle_beta   90.00
_cell.angle_gamma   90.00
#
_symmetry.space_group_name_H-M   'P 1'
#
loop_
_entity.id
_entity.type
_entity.pdbx_description
1 polymer ?
#
loop_
_entity_poly.entity_id
_entity_poly.type
_entity_poly.pdbx_seq_one_letter_code
_entity_poly.pdbx_strand_id
1 'polypeptide(L)'
;MNNGYLYIITNEAFPEWVKVGTTTNLISRLHTYQTGDPFRRYRIVYSLQHPEFREAEKRIKETMKHFALEIKGEWYKIDLHMAKSRLEEQLDEYNNALPQQEKVKISCLMA
;
A
#
# COMPACT_ATOMS: atom_id res chain seq x y z
N MET A 1 -15.40 -12.57 -4.50
CA MET A 1 -14.80 -11.28 -4.87
C MET A 1 -13.94 -10.79 -3.74
N ASN A 2 -12.69 -10.57 -4.03
CA ASN A 2 -11.75 -10.11 -3.01
C ASN A 2 -11.72 -8.60 -2.97
N ASN A 3 -12.23 -8.03 -1.88
CA ASN A 3 -12.12 -6.62 -1.63
C ASN A 3 -10.87 -6.38 -0.80
N GLY A 4 -9.74 -6.46 -1.47
CA GLY A 4 -8.47 -6.27 -0.82
C GLY A 4 -7.93 -4.86 -0.95
N TYR A 5 -7.08 -4.49 -0.03
CA TYR A 5 -6.48 -3.18 0.03
C TYR A 5 -4.96 -3.29 0.00
N LEU A 6 -4.35 -2.36 -0.71
CA LEU A 6 -2.94 -2.05 -0.55
C LEU A 6 -2.85 -0.93 0.46
N TYR A 7 -1.89 -0.97 1.35
CA TYR A 7 -1.75 0.12 2.33
C TYR A 7 -0.28 0.45 2.56
N ILE A 8 -0.06 1.68 3.03
CA ILE A 8 1.24 2.13 3.51
C ILE A 8 1.08 2.40 5.00
N ILE A 9 1.93 1.79 5.81
CA ILE A 9 1.93 2.00 7.25
C ILE A 9 3.25 2.62 7.68
N THR A 10 3.18 3.53 8.64
CA THR A 10 4.34 4.21 9.21
C THR A 10 4.29 4.14 10.73
N ASN A 11 5.41 4.50 11.36
CA ASN A 11 5.49 4.58 12.82
C ASN A 11 6.29 5.82 13.18
N GLU A 12 5.79 6.60 14.12
CA GLU A 12 6.42 7.83 14.57
C GLU A 12 7.84 7.63 15.12
N ALA A 13 8.13 6.45 15.62
CA ALA A 13 9.45 6.15 16.18
C ALA A 13 10.54 6.09 15.10
N PHE A 14 10.16 5.83 13.84
CA PHE A 14 11.08 5.80 12.71
C PHE A 14 10.38 6.39 11.47
N PRO A 15 10.25 7.73 11.47
CA PRO A 15 9.36 8.41 10.51
C PRO A 15 9.82 8.37 9.06
N GLU A 16 11.06 8.01 8.78
CA GLU A 16 11.56 7.93 7.41
C GLU A 16 11.33 6.58 6.77
N TRP A 17 10.70 5.67 7.48
CA TRP A 17 10.50 4.30 7.02
C TRP A 17 9.03 4.03 6.74
N VAL A 18 8.77 3.29 5.66
CA VAL A 18 7.41 2.87 5.31
C VAL A 18 7.39 1.37 5.06
N LYS A 19 6.24 0.78 5.27
CA LYS A 19 5.99 -0.62 4.93
C LYS A 19 4.73 -0.67 4.08
N VAL A 20 4.77 -1.46 3.01
CA VAL A 20 3.62 -1.70 2.15
C VAL A 20 3.07 -3.07 2.48
N GLY A 21 1.76 -3.18 2.58
CA GLY A 21 1.12 -4.45 2.85
C GLY A 21 -0.24 -4.57 2.19
N THR A 22 -0.85 -5.72 2.39
CA THR A 22 -2.20 -5.99 1.90
C THR A 22 -3.06 -6.55 3.01
N THR A 23 -4.35 -6.27 2.93
CA THR A 23 -5.31 -6.82 3.89
C THR A 23 -6.72 -6.72 3.30
N THR A 24 -7.61 -7.55 3.80
CA THR A 24 -9.03 -7.42 3.50
C THR A 24 -9.74 -6.58 4.55
N ASN A 25 -9.05 -6.23 5.65
CA ASN A 25 -9.65 -5.45 6.73
C ASN A 25 -8.59 -4.52 7.33
N LEU A 26 -8.63 -3.24 6.94
CA LEU A 26 -7.65 -2.24 7.36
C LEU A 26 -7.68 -2.00 8.87
N ILE A 27 -8.87 -1.96 9.46
CA ILE A 27 -9.01 -1.69 10.91
C ILE A 27 -8.38 -2.81 11.72
N SER A 28 -8.69 -4.04 11.36
CA SER A 28 -8.15 -5.22 12.03
C SER A 28 -6.63 -5.30 11.87
N ARG A 29 -6.13 -4.98 10.69
CA ARG A 29 -4.68 -5.02 10.43
C ARG A 29 -3.95 -3.96 11.26
N LEU A 30 -4.50 -2.75 11.32
CA LEU A 30 -3.90 -1.69 12.14
C LEU A 30 -3.89 -2.10 13.62
N HIS A 31 -4.98 -2.69 14.09
CA HIS A 31 -5.06 -3.17 15.47
C HIS A 31 -3.94 -4.19 15.76
N THR A 32 -3.70 -5.10 14.83
CA THR A 32 -2.64 -6.10 14.98
C THR A 32 -1.26 -5.44 15.08
N TYR A 33 -0.98 -4.42 14.26
CA TYR A 33 0.28 -3.68 14.36
C TYR A 33 0.40 -2.99 15.71
N GLN A 34 -0.69 -2.34 16.17
CA GLN A 34 -0.65 -1.58 17.43
C GLN A 34 -0.39 -2.46 18.64
N THR A 35 -0.72 -3.74 18.60
CA THR A 35 -0.43 -4.64 19.73
C THR A 35 1.07 -4.81 19.94
N GLY A 36 1.89 -4.57 18.91
CA GLY A 36 3.34 -4.64 19.02
C GLY A 36 4.01 -3.34 19.44
N ASP A 37 3.24 -2.28 19.63
CA ASP A 37 3.76 -0.98 20.04
C ASP A 37 2.99 -0.50 21.27
N PRO A 38 3.63 -0.46 22.46
CA PRO A 38 2.95 -0.02 23.68
C PRO A 38 2.42 1.41 23.59
N PHE A 39 2.97 2.21 22.71
CA PHE A 39 2.55 3.61 22.52
C PHE A 39 1.58 3.80 21.36
N ARG A 40 1.21 2.72 20.66
CA ARG A 40 0.23 2.76 19.59
C ARG A 40 0.55 3.78 18.50
N ARG A 41 1.80 3.85 18.05
CA ARG A 41 2.30 4.87 17.12
C ARG A 41 2.17 4.50 15.65
N TYR A 42 1.68 3.32 15.33
CA TYR A 42 1.46 2.93 13.94
C TYR A 42 0.31 3.72 13.33
N ARG A 43 0.47 4.06 12.06
CA ARG A 43 -0.58 4.76 11.29
C ARG A 43 -0.63 4.20 9.89
N ILE A 44 -1.82 3.87 9.41
CA ILE A 44 -2.02 3.60 7.99
C ILE A 44 -2.24 4.96 7.36
N VAL A 45 -1.23 5.42 6.62
CA VAL A 45 -1.23 6.79 6.08
C VAL A 45 -1.79 6.86 4.67
N TYR A 46 -1.94 5.72 4.01
CA TYR A 46 -2.52 5.66 2.69
C TYR A 46 -3.03 4.25 2.43
N SER A 47 -4.15 4.15 1.72
CA SER A 47 -4.65 2.85 1.30
C SER A 47 -5.47 3.03 0.03
N LEU A 48 -5.54 1.97 -0.77
CA LEU A 48 -6.45 1.93 -1.90
C LEU A 48 -6.91 0.49 -2.11
N GLN A 49 -8.10 0.37 -2.67
CA GLN A 49 -8.67 -0.92 -2.98
C GLN A 49 -8.17 -1.39 -4.34
N HIS A 50 -7.79 -2.65 -4.45
CA HIS A 50 -7.28 -3.21 -5.69
C HIS A 50 -7.77 -4.63 -5.85
N PRO A 51 -8.38 -4.97 -6.99
CA PRO A 51 -8.91 -6.32 -7.20
C PRO A 51 -7.85 -7.42 -7.19
N GLU A 52 -6.63 -7.09 -7.59
CA GLU A 52 -5.50 -8.03 -7.61
C GLU A 52 -4.41 -7.58 -6.65
N PHE A 53 -4.80 -7.35 -5.41
CA PHE A 53 -3.93 -6.72 -4.43
C PHE A 53 -2.64 -7.51 -4.13
N ARG A 54 -2.70 -8.83 -4.17
CA ARG A 54 -1.49 -9.64 -3.89
C ARG A 54 -0.44 -9.51 -4.97
N GLU A 55 -0.86 -9.51 -6.23
CA GLU A 55 0.06 -9.32 -7.36
C GLU A 55 0.60 -7.89 -7.37
N ALA A 56 -0.27 -6.93 -7.09
CA ALA A 56 0.13 -5.52 -7.03
C ALA A 56 1.18 -5.31 -5.92
N GLU A 57 1.00 -5.94 -4.77
CA GLU A 57 1.96 -5.83 -3.68
C GLU A 57 3.35 -6.31 -4.10
N LYS A 58 3.41 -7.44 -4.79
CA LYS A 58 4.69 -7.97 -5.28
C LYS A 58 5.41 -6.97 -6.17
N ARG A 59 4.67 -6.38 -7.12
CA ARG A 59 5.24 -5.40 -8.06
C ARG A 59 5.71 -4.14 -7.35
N ILE A 60 4.94 -3.68 -6.39
CA ILE A 60 5.30 -2.50 -5.61
C ILE A 60 6.60 -2.76 -4.85
N LYS A 61 6.70 -3.89 -4.18
CA LYS A 61 7.90 -4.24 -3.41
C LYS A 61 9.13 -4.36 -4.30
N GLU A 62 8.98 -4.93 -5.48
CA GLU A 62 10.09 -5.00 -6.45
C GLU A 62 10.56 -3.62 -6.86
N THR A 63 9.63 -2.72 -7.12
CA THR A 63 9.95 -1.35 -7.49
C THR A 63 10.61 -0.61 -6.33
N MET A 64 10.09 -0.77 -5.12
CA MET A 64 10.63 -0.07 -3.95
C MET A 64 12.04 -0.49 -3.63
N LYS A 65 12.43 -1.73 -3.93
CA LYS A 65 13.81 -2.18 -3.74
C LYS A 65 14.80 -1.36 -4.56
N HIS A 66 14.38 -0.85 -5.71
CA HIS A 66 15.25 -0.02 -6.56
C HIS A 66 15.37 1.42 -6.08
N PHE A 67 14.34 1.94 -5.42
CA PHE A 67 14.29 3.37 -5.06
C PHE A 67 14.55 3.64 -3.58
N ALA A 68 14.45 2.63 -2.73
CA ALA A 68 14.68 2.83 -1.30
C ALA A 68 16.15 3.15 -1.02
N LEU A 69 16.37 4.10 -0.13
CA LEU A 69 17.72 4.44 0.32
C LEU A 69 18.31 3.34 1.18
N GLU A 70 17.44 2.64 1.89
CA GLU A 70 17.85 1.58 2.81
C GLU A 70 16.67 0.63 2.99
N ILE A 71 16.96 -0.65 3.24
CA ILE A 71 15.92 -1.67 3.43
C ILE A 71 16.26 -2.46 4.70
N LYS A 72 15.27 -2.62 5.57
CA LYS A 72 15.39 -3.47 6.76
C LYS A 72 14.18 -4.38 6.82
N GLY A 73 14.35 -5.66 6.48
CA GLY A 73 13.26 -6.59 6.38
C GLY A 73 12.26 -6.12 5.35
N GLU A 74 11.02 -5.88 5.75
CA GLU A 74 9.97 -5.38 4.87
C GLU A 74 9.78 -3.87 4.98
N TRP A 75 10.67 -3.19 5.68
CA TRP A 75 10.62 -1.74 5.84
C TRP A 75 11.57 -1.07 4.87
N TYR A 76 11.11 0.02 4.26
CA TYR A 76 11.85 0.75 3.24
C TYR A 76 12.03 2.20 3.68
N LYS A 77 13.26 2.68 3.59
CA LYS A 77 13.52 4.10 3.81
C LYS A 77 13.34 4.80 2.47
N ILE A 78 12.19 5.42 2.28
CA ILE A 78 11.80 6.00 0.99
C ILE A 78 10.81 7.14 1.26
N ASP A 79 10.81 8.12 0.36
CA ASP A 79 9.87 9.22 0.44
C ASP A 79 8.42 8.71 0.34
N LEU A 80 7.55 9.24 1.20
CA LEU A 80 6.15 8.82 1.25
C LEU A 80 5.42 9.08 -0.06
N HIS A 81 5.69 10.22 -0.71
CA HIS A 81 5.07 10.52 -2.00
C HIS A 81 5.43 9.50 -3.06
N MET A 82 6.69 9.09 -3.07
CA MET A 82 7.14 8.07 -4.01
C MET A 82 6.43 6.74 -3.74
N ALA A 83 6.31 6.36 -2.47
CA ALA A 83 5.62 5.13 -2.11
C ALA A 83 4.15 5.17 -2.54
N LYS A 84 3.47 6.29 -2.28
CA LYS A 84 2.08 6.47 -2.72
C LYS A 84 1.94 6.34 -4.23
N SER A 85 2.86 6.94 -4.97
CA SER A 85 2.86 6.88 -6.43
C SER A 85 2.95 5.44 -6.93
N ARG A 86 3.73 4.60 -6.24
CA ARG A 86 3.84 3.20 -6.63
C ARG A 86 2.52 2.45 -6.46
N LEU A 87 1.78 2.74 -5.40
CA LEU A 87 0.47 2.13 -5.21
C LEU A 87 -0.51 2.58 -6.29
N GLU A 88 -0.56 3.87 -6.55
CA GLU A 88 -1.45 4.45 -7.56
C GLU A 88 -1.12 3.91 -8.95
N GLU A 89 0.16 3.77 -9.26
CA GLU A 89 0.62 3.25 -10.52
C GLU A 89 0.09 1.83 -10.78
N GLN A 90 0.08 0.99 -9.76
CA GLN A 90 -0.43 -0.37 -9.90
C GLN A 90 -1.92 -0.40 -10.21
N LEU A 91 -2.69 0.49 -9.61
CA LEU A 91 -4.11 0.59 -9.91
C LEU A 91 -4.32 1.12 -11.32
N ASP A 92 -3.54 2.12 -11.73
CA ASP A 92 -3.62 2.67 -13.08
C ASP A 92 -3.29 1.61 -14.13
N GLU A 93 -2.26 0.81 -13.90
CA GLU A 93 -1.88 -0.27 -14.81
C GLU A 93 -3.01 -1.29 -14.95
N TYR A 94 -3.58 -1.69 -13.84
CA TYR A 94 -4.71 -2.62 -13.85
C TYR A 94 -5.90 -2.03 -14.60
N ASN A 95 -6.20 -0.77 -14.31
CA ASN A 95 -7.33 -0.07 -14.92
C ASN A 95 -7.13 0.07 -16.44
N ASN A 96 -5.91 0.35 -16.87
CA ASN A 96 -5.60 0.49 -18.30
C ASN A 96 -5.68 -0.82 -19.07
N ALA A 97 -5.53 -1.95 -18.39
CA ALA A 97 -5.64 -3.27 -19.01
C ALA A 97 -7.07 -3.76 -19.14
N LEU A 98 -8.05 -3.06 -18.52
CA LEU A 98 -9.44 -3.47 -18.55
C LEU A 98 -10.18 -2.89 -19.76
N PRO A 99 -11.32 -3.55 -20.17
CA PRO A 99 -12.23 -2.95 -21.15
C PRO A 99 -12.72 -1.58 -20.67
N GLN A 100 -13.10 -0.72 -21.60
CA GLN A 100 -13.46 0.67 -21.31
C GLN A 100 -14.51 0.81 -20.21
N GLN A 101 -15.52 -0.04 -20.22
CA GLN A 101 -16.60 0.04 -19.23
C GLN A 101 -16.10 -0.20 -17.81
N GLU A 102 -15.19 -1.15 -17.65
CA GLU A 102 -14.65 -1.49 -16.34
C GLU A 102 -13.64 -0.44 -15.87
N LYS A 103 -12.93 0.21 -16.78
CA LYS A 103 -12.05 1.31 -16.44
C LYS A 103 -12.81 2.44 -15.76
N VAL A 104 -13.96 2.80 -16.33
CA VAL A 104 -14.79 3.85 -15.75
C VAL A 104 -15.25 3.45 -14.34
N LYS A 105 -15.68 2.21 -14.18
CA LYS A 105 -16.16 1.69 -12.90
C LYS A 105 -15.08 1.76 -11.82
N ILE A 106 -13.87 1.38 -12.15
CA ILE A 106 -12.76 1.41 -11.19
C ILE A 106 -12.35 2.84 -10.88
N SER A 107 -12.38 3.73 -11.87
CA SER A 107 -12.08 5.14 -11.65
C SER A 107 -13.07 5.78 -10.67
N CYS A 108 -14.33 5.38 -10.71
CA CYS A 108 -15.32 5.87 -9.74
C CYS A 108 -15.00 5.46 -8.32
N LEU A 109 -14.39 4.29 -8.13
CA LEU A 109 -13.98 3.85 -6.80
C LEU A 109 -12.83 4.68 -6.24
N MET A 110 -12.03 5.27 -7.12
CA MET A 110 -10.90 6.10 -6.72
C MET A 110 -11.31 7.54 -6.41
N ALA A 111 -12.40 7.96 -6.98
CA ALA A 111 -12.91 9.30 -6.74
C ALA A 111 -13.52 9.41 -5.36
#